data_d5b54457d6922a0b454a8885f660fe3c
#
_entry.id   d5b54457d6922a0b454a8885f660fe3c
#
_cell.length_a   1.000
_cell.length_b   1.000
_cell.length_c   1.000
_cell.angle_alpha   90.00
_cell.angle_beta   90.00
_cell.angle_gamma   90.00
#
_symmetry.space_group_name_H-M   'P 1'
#
loop_
_entity.id
_entity.type
_entity.pdbx_description
1 polymer ?
#
loop_
_entity_poly.entity_id
_entity_poly.type
_entity_poly.pdbx_seq_one_letter_code
_entity_poly.pdbx_strand_id
1 'polypeptide(L)'
;MKGTESHGHSTGRAAKLHDSAGNKIGATAVIAGGGFMTDLLKNGSADGVDRRGFLRCMAWAGAGMVWTVTGGIPTSKLLGQSGGNEGFQFVQISDSHIGFNKPANADVNATLQIAIDKINALPQAPDFLIHTGDLTHLAKPAEFDTLGQLLQGARTKQVHYVPGEHDNATDDGKEYLARYGKGAKGTGWYSFDHQGVHFAGLVNSAALDGMGKLGAEQLAWMKDDLRGRSASTPIVLFAHLPLWTVYPDWGWGTSDSEEALGYVKRFGSVTVLNGHIHQTMQKVEGNLRFHTAMSTAFPQPAPGSAPSAGPMKAPAGKLRGVLGITQVEFVARPQHLAIVDATLE
;
A
#
# COMPACT_ATOMS: atom_id res chain seq x y z
N MET A 1 -28.68 -47.86 -24.88
CA MET A 1 -29.25 -47.78 -23.52
C MET A 1 -29.12 -46.38 -23.03
N LYS A 2 -30.23 -45.76 -22.69
CA LYS A 2 -30.38 -44.34 -22.31
C LYS A 2 -30.03 -44.16 -20.85
N GLY A 3 -29.28 -43.10 -20.49
CA GLY A 3 -29.13 -42.60 -19.14
C GLY A 3 -29.23 -41.08 -19.19
N THR A 4 -30.33 -40.52 -18.66
CA THR A 4 -30.67 -39.11 -18.59
C THR A 4 -30.15 -38.55 -17.26
N GLU A 5 -29.34 -37.50 -17.28
CA GLU A 5 -29.00 -36.69 -16.11
C GLU A 5 -29.87 -35.44 -16.08
N SER A 6 -30.51 -35.20 -14.95
CA SER A 6 -31.34 -34.05 -14.66
C SER A 6 -30.52 -32.92 -14.02
N HIS A 7 -30.57 -31.74 -14.64
CA HIS A 7 -30.06 -30.51 -14.05
C HIS A 7 -31.11 -29.89 -13.09
N GLY A 8 -30.76 -29.80 -11.81
CA GLY A 8 -31.49 -29.05 -10.82
C GLY A 8 -31.04 -27.59 -10.74
N HIS A 9 -31.87 -26.65 -11.21
CA HIS A 9 -31.73 -25.23 -10.96
C HIS A 9 -32.28 -24.87 -9.58
N SER A 10 -31.44 -24.39 -8.68
CA SER A 10 -31.87 -23.80 -7.40
C SER A 10 -31.93 -22.27 -7.58
N THR A 11 -33.16 -21.77 -7.66
CA THR A 11 -33.44 -20.33 -7.62
C THR A 11 -33.61 -19.90 -6.17
N GLY A 12 -32.61 -19.15 -5.61
CA GLY A 12 -32.71 -18.55 -4.29
C GLY A 12 -33.72 -17.39 -4.27
N ARG A 13 -34.81 -17.55 -3.48
CA ARG A 13 -35.76 -16.46 -3.17
C ARG A 13 -35.15 -15.55 -2.11
N ALA A 14 -35.08 -14.25 -2.37
CA ALA A 14 -34.76 -13.22 -1.40
C ALA A 14 -35.96 -13.01 -0.45
N ALA A 15 -35.74 -13.20 0.85
CA ALA A 15 -36.73 -12.88 1.91
C ALA A 15 -36.59 -11.40 2.28
N LYS A 16 -37.70 -10.67 2.29
CA LYS A 16 -37.78 -9.29 2.80
C LYS A 16 -38.03 -9.36 4.31
N LEU A 17 -37.11 -8.81 5.09
CA LEU A 17 -37.26 -8.64 6.54
C LEU A 17 -37.71 -7.21 6.86
N HIS A 18 -38.79 -7.11 7.66
CA HIS A 18 -39.31 -5.86 8.22
C HIS A 18 -39.22 -5.94 9.75
N ASP A 19 -39.03 -4.81 10.42
CA ASP A 19 -39.13 -4.73 11.87
C ASP A 19 -40.60 -4.62 12.31
N SER A 20 -40.85 -4.71 13.61
CA SER A 20 -42.16 -4.63 14.21
C SER A 20 -42.88 -3.28 14.07
N ALA A 21 -42.21 -2.27 13.44
CA ALA A 21 -42.75 -0.94 13.17
C ALA A 21 -42.87 -0.65 11.66
N GLY A 22 -42.62 -1.62 10.77
CA GLY A 22 -42.83 -1.49 9.32
C GLY A 22 -41.73 -0.78 8.54
N ASN A 23 -40.56 -0.50 9.16
CA ASN A 23 -39.47 0.16 8.49
C ASN A 23 -38.52 -0.83 7.80
N LYS A 24 -37.98 -0.44 6.63
CA LYS A 24 -36.99 -1.24 5.89
C LYS A 24 -35.67 -1.21 6.61
N ILE A 25 -35.17 -2.35 7.04
CA ILE A 25 -33.82 -2.51 7.56
C ILE A 25 -32.86 -2.69 6.38
N GLY A 26 -31.87 -1.80 6.29
CA GLY A 26 -30.82 -1.88 5.27
C GLY A 26 -30.00 -3.17 5.46
N ALA A 27 -29.99 -4.02 4.44
CA ALA A 27 -29.24 -5.26 4.48
C ALA A 27 -27.73 -4.98 4.38
N THR A 28 -27.00 -5.30 5.45
CA THR A 28 -25.54 -5.36 5.44
C THR A 28 -25.13 -6.71 4.86
N ALA A 29 -24.56 -6.72 3.65
CA ALA A 29 -24.02 -7.95 3.08
C ALA A 29 -22.69 -8.28 3.75
N VAL A 30 -22.66 -9.31 4.57
CA VAL A 30 -21.44 -9.94 5.08
C VAL A 30 -21.04 -11.01 4.07
N ILE A 31 -19.99 -10.78 3.30
CA ILE A 31 -19.40 -11.83 2.47
C ILE A 31 -18.46 -12.64 3.36
N ALA A 32 -19.00 -13.73 3.93
CA ALA A 32 -18.20 -14.77 4.58
C ALA A 32 -17.94 -15.87 3.55
N GLY A 33 -16.66 -16.22 3.35
CA GLY A 33 -16.25 -17.40 2.59
C GLY A 33 -16.93 -18.64 3.17
N GLY A 34 -17.64 -19.36 2.29
CA GLY A 34 -18.60 -20.36 2.69
C GLY A 34 -18.00 -21.65 3.29
N GLY A 35 -18.82 -22.30 4.06
CA GLY A 35 -18.80 -23.73 4.33
C GLY A 35 -18.26 -24.20 5.68
N PHE A 36 -17.24 -23.57 6.26
CA PHE A 36 -16.62 -24.05 7.51
C PHE A 36 -17.24 -23.50 8.81
N MET A 37 -18.02 -22.46 8.71
CA MET A 37 -18.51 -21.70 9.88
C MET A 37 -19.81 -22.23 10.49
N THR A 38 -20.62 -22.97 9.75
CA THR A 38 -21.92 -23.48 10.21
C THR A 38 -21.79 -24.73 11.09
N ASP A 39 -20.74 -25.52 10.95
CA ASP A 39 -20.53 -26.72 11.77
C ASP A 39 -19.90 -26.42 13.14
N LEU A 40 -19.08 -25.36 13.23
CA LEU A 40 -18.47 -24.91 14.48
C LEU A 40 -19.48 -24.29 15.47
N LEU A 41 -20.61 -23.77 14.99
CA LEU A 41 -21.65 -23.19 15.84
C LEU A 41 -22.67 -24.22 16.37
N LYS A 42 -22.70 -25.44 15.81
CA LYS A 42 -23.60 -26.50 16.22
C LYS A 42 -23.06 -27.42 17.30
N ASN A 43 -21.74 -27.52 17.45
CA ASN A 43 -21.12 -28.33 18.49
C ASN A 43 -20.74 -27.46 19.68
N GLY A 44 -21.69 -27.15 20.53
CA GLY A 44 -21.43 -26.56 21.85
C GLY A 44 -20.64 -27.53 22.71
N SER A 45 -19.48 -27.06 23.22
CA SER A 45 -18.75 -27.60 24.37
C SER A 45 -18.10 -28.98 24.21
N ALA A 46 -16.83 -28.99 23.83
CA ALA A 46 -15.85 -29.94 24.40
C ALA A 46 -14.42 -29.38 24.51
N ASP A 47 -14.04 -28.29 23.79
CA ASP A 47 -12.62 -27.96 23.63
C ASP A 47 -12.18 -26.63 24.27
N GLY A 48 -12.93 -26.07 25.19
CA GLY A 48 -12.46 -24.98 26.06
C GLY A 48 -12.08 -23.65 25.36
N VAL A 49 -12.44 -23.47 24.09
CA VAL A 49 -12.22 -22.19 23.38
C VAL A 49 -13.33 -21.22 23.79
N ASP A 50 -13.04 -20.33 24.72
CA ASP A 50 -14.00 -19.31 25.12
C ASP A 50 -14.25 -18.32 23.96
N ARG A 51 -15.42 -17.65 23.99
CA ARG A 51 -15.78 -16.64 22.98
C ARG A 51 -14.74 -15.51 22.86
N ARG A 52 -14.00 -15.22 23.92
CA ARG A 52 -12.91 -14.23 23.92
C ARG A 52 -11.69 -14.77 23.23
N GLY A 53 -11.34 -16.06 23.40
CA GLY A 53 -10.27 -16.74 22.70
C GLY A 53 -10.55 -16.82 21.18
N PHE A 54 -11.80 -17.14 20.81
CA PHE A 54 -12.23 -17.17 19.41
C PHE A 54 -12.18 -15.79 18.76
N LEU A 55 -12.63 -14.74 19.43
CA LEU A 55 -12.52 -13.36 18.94
C LEU A 55 -11.07 -12.88 18.86
N ARG A 56 -10.18 -13.34 19.75
CA ARG A 56 -8.75 -13.10 19.67
C ARG A 56 -8.11 -13.81 18.47
N CYS A 57 -8.49 -15.05 18.19
CA CYS A 57 -8.06 -15.77 16.99
C CYS A 57 -8.55 -15.10 15.69
N MET A 58 -9.79 -14.58 15.67
CA MET A 58 -10.30 -13.83 14.52
C MET A 58 -9.61 -12.47 14.34
N ALA A 59 -9.22 -11.80 15.42
CA ALA A 59 -8.39 -10.60 15.37
C ALA A 59 -6.97 -10.91 14.85
N TRP A 60 -6.49 -12.15 14.99
CA TRP A 60 -5.20 -12.62 14.47
C TRP A 60 -5.27 -13.05 12.99
N ALA A 61 -6.44 -13.52 12.53
CA ALA A 61 -6.63 -14.04 11.16
C ALA A 61 -6.94 -12.97 10.09
N GLY A 62 -6.96 -11.72 10.47
CA GLY A 62 -7.23 -10.62 9.54
C GLY A 62 -8.25 -9.65 10.11
N ALA A 63 -7.83 -8.42 10.28
CA ALA A 63 -8.66 -7.35 10.78
C ALA A 63 -10.05 -7.38 10.12
N GLY A 64 -11.08 -7.54 10.92
CA GLY A 64 -12.44 -7.31 10.49
C GLY A 64 -12.62 -5.85 10.10
N MET A 65 -12.45 -5.53 8.83
CA MET A 65 -12.80 -4.22 8.30
C MET A 65 -14.30 -4.21 8.02
N VAL A 66 -15.04 -3.37 8.73
CA VAL A 66 -16.44 -3.06 8.38
C VAL A 66 -16.40 -1.87 7.42
N TRP A 67 -16.78 -2.12 6.19
CA TRP A 67 -17.01 -1.07 5.20
C TRP A 67 -18.40 -0.50 5.41
N THR A 68 -18.50 0.78 5.71
CA THR A 68 -19.77 1.51 5.72
C THR A 68 -19.77 2.51 4.58
N VAL A 69 -20.85 2.53 3.80
CA VAL A 69 -21.06 3.56 2.76
C VAL A 69 -21.95 4.61 3.38
N THR A 70 -21.41 5.78 3.69
CA THR A 70 -22.18 6.94 4.15
C THR A 70 -22.07 8.04 3.11
N GLY A 71 -23.19 8.39 2.48
CA GLY A 71 -23.21 9.45 1.46
C GLY A 71 -22.49 9.09 0.14
N GLY A 72 -22.38 7.80 -0.23
CA GLY A 72 -21.72 7.36 -1.46
C GLY A 72 -20.19 7.21 -1.35
N ILE A 73 -19.62 7.49 -0.18
CA ILE A 73 -18.18 7.35 0.07
C ILE A 73 -17.97 6.10 0.94
N PRO A 74 -17.16 5.11 0.50
CA PRO A 74 -16.79 4.00 1.35
C PRO A 74 -15.89 4.50 2.49
N THR A 75 -16.35 4.36 3.72
CA THR A 75 -15.56 4.62 4.93
C THR A 75 -15.32 3.31 5.65
N SER A 76 -14.07 3.01 6.01
CA SER A 76 -13.74 1.86 6.84
C SER A 76 -13.67 2.28 8.30
N LYS A 77 -14.36 1.53 9.19
CA LYS A 77 -14.12 1.61 10.64
C LYS A 77 -13.51 0.31 11.12
N LEU A 78 -12.37 0.40 11.78
CA LEU A 78 -11.83 -0.72 12.55
C LEU A 78 -12.77 -1.04 13.72
N LEU A 79 -13.22 -2.30 13.83
CA LEU A 79 -13.90 -2.80 15.02
C LEU A 79 -12.87 -2.96 16.14
N GLY A 80 -12.85 -2.03 17.08
CA GLY A 80 -11.99 -2.15 18.25
C GLY A 80 -11.37 -0.86 18.80
N GLN A 81 -11.74 0.31 18.30
CA GLN A 81 -11.31 1.57 18.91
C GLN A 81 -12.06 1.82 20.24
N SER A 82 -11.53 1.26 21.30
CA SER A 82 -11.76 1.77 22.66
C SER A 82 -10.56 2.62 23.05
N GLY A 83 -10.79 3.89 23.24
CA GLY A 83 -9.94 5.00 23.59
C GLY A 83 -8.60 4.69 24.27
N GLY A 84 -7.54 5.07 23.61
CA GLY A 84 -6.17 5.11 24.07
C GLY A 84 -5.26 5.28 22.87
N ASN A 85 -4.76 6.48 22.68
CA ASN A 85 -3.91 6.91 21.55
C ASN A 85 -2.51 6.27 21.66
N GLU A 86 -2.40 4.97 21.41
CA GLU A 86 -1.10 4.27 21.30
C GLU A 86 -0.88 3.82 19.84
N GLY A 87 -0.90 4.76 18.92
CA GLY A 87 -0.65 4.53 17.50
C GLY A 87 -0.14 5.79 16.82
N PHE A 88 0.37 5.64 15.61
CA PHE A 88 0.80 6.75 14.76
C PHE A 88 0.28 6.54 13.33
N GLN A 89 0.27 7.61 12.55
CA GLN A 89 -0.10 7.53 11.14
C GLN A 89 0.94 8.19 10.26
N PHE A 90 1.11 7.65 9.07
CA PHE A 90 1.89 8.25 8.00
C PHE A 90 1.14 8.17 6.68
N VAL A 91 1.59 8.91 5.69
CA VAL A 91 0.99 8.84 4.35
C VAL A 91 2.08 8.43 3.36
N GLN A 92 1.75 7.51 2.48
CA GLN A 92 2.54 7.19 1.31
C GLN A 92 1.98 7.99 0.12
N ILE A 93 2.87 8.65 -0.61
CA ILE A 93 2.68 9.19 -1.95
C ILE A 93 3.71 8.56 -2.87
N SER A 94 3.44 8.54 -4.17
CA SER A 94 4.33 7.89 -5.14
C SER A 94 4.21 8.51 -6.51
N ASP A 95 5.27 8.36 -7.30
CA ASP A 95 5.24 8.60 -8.74
C ASP A 95 4.70 10.00 -9.09
N SER A 96 5.32 11.03 -8.50
CA SER A 96 4.95 12.44 -8.73
C SER A 96 5.38 12.95 -10.09
N HIS A 97 6.43 12.34 -10.66
CA HIS A 97 6.96 12.66 -12.00
C HIS A 97 7.00 14.16 -12.31
N ILE A 98 7.48 14.98 -11.37
CA ILE A 98 7.60 16.42 -11.59
C ILE A 98 8.43 16.68 -12.85
N GLY A 99 7.87 17.50 -13.75
CA GLY A 99 8.43 17.74 -15.08
C GLY A 99 7.68 17.02 -16.22
N PHE A 100 6.82 16.05 -15.93
CA PHE A 100 5.94 15.45 -16.93
C PHE A 100 4.83 16.42 -17.34
N ASN A 101 4.57 16.55 -18.67
CA ASN A 101 3.59 17.47 -19.22
C ASN A 101 2.94 16.95 -20.52
N LYS A 102 2.65 15.63 -20.59
CA LYS A 102 2.08 15.00 -21.79
C LYS A 102 0.57 14.74 -21.61
N PRO A 103 -0.14 14.25 -22.65
CA PRO A 103 -1.62 14.12 -22.65
C PRO A 103 -2.21 13.25 -21.52
N ALA A 104 -1.43 12.41 -20.83
CA ALA A 104 -1.91 11.65 -19.68
C ALA A 104 -2.18 12.57 -18.47
N ASN A 105 -1.33 13.59 -18.29
CA ASN A 105 -1.53 14.70 -17.36
C ASN A 105 -0.66 15.88 -17.80
N ALA A 106 -1.30 16.98 -18.17
CA ALA A 106 -0.58 18.18 -18.63
C ALA A 106 0.01 19.01 -17.48
N ASP A 107 -0.40 18.77 -16.23
CA ASP A 107 0.03 19.51 -15.06
C ASP A 107 0.11 18.61 -13.81
N VAL A 108 1.23 17.91 -13.67
CA VAL A 108 1.49 17.04 -12.51
C VAL A 108 1.71 17.84 -11.21
N ASN A 109 2.13 19.11 -11.33
CA ASN A 109 2.30 19.97 -10.15
C ASN A 109 0.94 20.24 -9.50
N ALA A 110 -0.09 20.53 -10.30
CA ALA A 110 -1.45 20.73 -9.81
C ALA A 110 -2.01 19.46 -9.15
N THR A 111 -1.76 18.27 -9.71
CA THR A 111 -2.25 17.03 -9.09
C THR A 111 -1.49 16.67 -7.81
N LEU A 112 -0.19 16.93 -7.73
CA LEU A 112 0.57 16.79 -6.48
C LEU A 112 0.07 17.81 -5.43
N GLN A 113 -0.22 19.05 -5.81
CA GLN A 113 -0.79 20.05 -4.87
C GLN A 113 -2.13 19.54 -4.30
N ILE A 114 -3.00 18.96 -5.13
CA ILE A 114 -4.27 18.37 -4.66
C ILE A 114 -4.01 17.21 -3.67
N ALA A 115 -2.99 16.39 -3.91
CA ALA A 115 -2.60 15.34 -2.96
C ALA A 115 -2.16 15.93 -1.62
N ILE A 116 -1.36 17.00 -1.64
CA ILE A 116 -0.92 17.74 -0.46
C ILE A 116 -2.11 18.37 0.28
N ASP A 117 -3.03 19.00 -0.43
CA ASP A 117 -4.24 19.57 0.15
C ASP A 117 -5.09 18.49 0.84
N LYS A 118 -5.21 17.33 0.22
CA LYS A 118 -5.90 16.17 0.81
C LYS A 118 -5.20 15.66 2.08
N ILE A 119 -3.87 15.60 2.09
CA ILE A 119 -3.08 15.26 3.29
C ILE A 119 -3.31 16.30 4.39
N ASN A 120 -3.33 17.59 4.02
CA ASN A 120 -3.55 18.69 4.96
C ASN A 120 -4.97 18.71 5.54
N ALA A 121 -5.94 18.16 4.82
CA ALA A 121 -7.32 18.03 5.27
C ALA A 121 -7.56 16.81 6.20
N LEU A 122 -6.58 15.95 6.41
CA LEU A 122 -6.72 14.83 7.34
C LEU A 122 -7.01 15.34 8.76
N PRO A 123 -7.87 14.66 9.54
CA PRO A 123 -8.21 15.05 10.91
C PRO A 123 -6.98 15.22 11.81
N GLN A 124 -6.00 14.34 11.62
CA GLN A 124 -4.70 14.39 12.31
C GLN A 124 -3.60 14.54 11.27
N ALA A 125 -2.61 15.39 11.55
CA ALA A 125 -1.42 15.49 10.72
C ALA A 125 -0.65 14.16 10.76
N PRO A 126 -0.18 13.63 9.62
CA PRO A 126 0.68 12.45 9.63
C PRO A 126 2.00 12.76 10.33
N ASP A 127 2.55 11.76 11.03
CA ASP A 127 3.86 11.90 11.68
C ASP A 127 4.96 12.15 10.65
N PHE A 128 4.84 11.50 9.48
CA PHE A 128 5.74 11.69 8.34
C PHE A 128 5.05 11.28 7.02
N LEU A 129 5.68 11.62 5.91
CA LEU A 129 5.36 11.08 4.58
C LEU A 129 6.43 10.08 4.17
N ILE A 130 6.05 9.09 3.34
CA ILE A 130 6.95 8.26 2.55
C ILE A 130 6.65 8.55 1.08
N HIS A 131 7.68 8.91 0.31
CA HIS A 131 7.61 8.99 -1.15
C HIS A 131 8.32 7.80 -1.75
N THR A 132 7.58 6.92 -2.42
CA THR A 132 8.10 5.64 -2.93
C THR A 132 8.66 5.72 -4.35
N GLY A 133 9.31 6.83 -4.71
CA GLY A 133 10.12 6.97 -5.92
C GLY A 133 9.39 7.62 -7.08
N ASP A 134 10.13 7.83 -8.17
CA ASP A 134 9.76 8.63 -9.33
C ASP A 134 9.25 10.02 -8.92
N LEU A 135 10.10 10.68 -8.12
CA LEU A 135 9.91 12.04 -7.63
C LEU A 135 9.83 13.02 -8.80
N THR A 136 10.76 12.84 -9.72
CA THR A 136 10.98 13.66 -10.93
C THR A 136 10.75 12.82 -12.19
N HIS A 137 10.62 13.49 -13.34
CA HIS A 137 10.48 12.78 -14.61
C HIS A 137 11.81 12.57 -15.34
N LEU A 138 12.76 13.47 -15.18
CA LEU A 138 14.04 13.43 -15.88
C LEU A 138 15.25 13.75 -14.97
N ALA A 139 15.13 13.62 -13.67
CA ALA A 139 16.16 13.90 -12.66
C ALA A 139 16.81 15.29 -12.80
N LYS A 140 16.09 16.29 -13.30
CA LYS A 140 16.64 17.64 -13.45
C LYS A 140 16.64 18.39 -12.10
N PRO A 141 17.65 19.18 -11.78
CA PRO A 141 17.68 19.97 -10.55
C PRO A 141 16.40 20.79 -10.32
N ALA A 142 15.88 21.45 -11.36
CA ALA A 142 14.65 22.25 -11.28
C ALA A 142 13.40 21.42 -10.98
N GLU A 143 13.34 20.15 -11.38
CA GLU A 143 12.25 19.24 -11.07
C GLU A 143 12.28 18.87 -9.59
N PHE A 144 13.45 18.58 -9.02
CA PHE A 144 13.63 18.36 -7.58
C PHE A 144 13.32 19.62 -6.76
N ASP A 145 13.74 20.81 -7.24
CA ASP A 145 13.43 22.09 -6.57
C ASP A 145 11.92 22.31 -6.49
N THR A 146 11.21 22.07 -7.60
CA THR A 146 9.75 22.19 -7.67
C THR A 146 9.07 21.18 -6.72
N LEU A 147 9.50 19.92 -6.70
CA LEU A 147 9.01 18.91 -5.77
C LEU A 147 9.20 19.37 -4.32
N GLY A 148 10.42 19.82 -3.98
CA GLY A 148 10.75 20.29 -2.64
C GLY A 148 9.86 21.46 -2.19
N GLN A 149 9.62 22.43 -3.08
CA GLN A 149 8.73 23.58 -2.82
C GLN A 149 7.28 23.12 -2.57
N LEU A 150 6.75 22.21 -3.39
CA LEU A 150 5.38 21.70 -3.20
C LEU A 150 5.25 20.94 -1.87
N LEU A 151 6.19 20.03 -1.58
CA LEU A 151 6.13 19.22 -0.36
C LEU A 151 6.32 20.01 0.93
N GLN A 152 6.95 21.20 0.90
CA GLN A 152 6.96 22.12 2.03
C GLN A 152 5.56 22.59 2.46
N GLY A 153 4.57 22.54 1.54
CA GLY A 153 3.17 22.82 1.84
C GLY A 153 2.45 21.71 2.61
N ALA A 154 3.04 20.53 2.73
CA ALA A 154 2.42 19.42 3.45
C ALA A 154 2.52 19.60 4.98
N ARG A 155 1.39 19.37 5.68
CA ARG A 155 1.33 19.40 7.14
C ARG A 155 1.94 18.12 7.73
N THR A 156 3.25 17.98 7.59
CA THR A 156 4.04 16.88 8.15
C THR A 156 5.36 17.39 8.69
N LYS A 157 5.96 16.62 9.59
CA LYS A 157 7.25 16.99 10.19
C LYS A 157 8.43 16.52 9.36
N GLN A 158 8.26 15.45 8.57
CA GLN A 158 9.34 14.78 7.86
C GLN A 158 8.83 14.06 6.63
N VAL A 159 9.67 13.98 5.60
CA VAL A 159 9.44 13.15 4.41
C VAL A 159 10.61 12.18 4.25
N HIS A 160 10.29 10.91 4.09
CA HIS A 160 11.23 9.84 3.77
C HIS A 160 11.13 9.50 2.29
N TYR A 161 12.26 9.34 1.61
CA TYR A 161 12.31 9.14 0.17
C TYR A 161 13.06 7.86 -0.18
N VAL A 162 12.66 7.21 -1.25
CA VAL A 162 13.49 6.30 -2.05
C VAL A 162 13.42 6.74 -3.50
N PRO A 163 14.48 6.58 -4.32
CA PRO A 163 14.43 6.98 -5.72
C PRO A 163 13.69 5.95 -6.57
N GLY A 164 13.02 6.42 -7.63
CA GLY A 164 12.62 5.60 -8.75
C GLY A 164 13.66 5.63 -9.88
N GLU A 165 13.39 4.94 -10.99
CA GLU A 165 14.29 4.92 -12.15
C GLU A 165 14.38 6.29 -12.83
N HIS A 166 13.30 7.06 -12.79
CA HIS A 166 13.27 8.42 -13.34
C HIS A 166 14.18 9.38 -12.58
N ASP A 167 14.41 9.14 -11.29
CA ASP A 167 15.27 9.96 -10.43
C ASP A 167 16.76 9.66 -10.66
N ASN A 168 17.08 8.56 -11.34
CA ASN A 168 18.43 8.15 -11.71
C ASN A 168 18.75 8.41 -13.19
N ALA A 169 17.78 8.88 -13.99
CA ALA A 169 17.80 8.82 -15.45
C ALA A 169 18.92 9.62 -16.13
N THR A 170 19.45 10.69 -15.53
CA THR A 170 20.39 11.59 -16.20
C THR A 170 21.77 11.63 -15.57
N ASP A 171 21.94 11.26 -14.31
CA ASP A 171 23.19 11.44 -13.56
C ASP A 171 23.52 10.30 -12.61
N ASP A 172 22.92 9.12 -12.79
CA ASP A 172 23.07 7.95 -11.91
C ASP A 172 22.65 8.24 -10.46
N GLY A 173 21.65 9.10 -10.27
CA GLY A 173 21.08 9.43 -8.95
C GLY A 173 21.92 10.40 -8.11
N LYS A 174 22.93 11.08 -8.68
CA LYS A 174 23.77 12.01 -7.93
C LYS A 174 22.99 13.19 -7.38
N GLU A 175 22.09 13.77 -8.18
CA GLU A 175 21.25 14.89 -7.75
C GLU A 175 20.28 14.45 -6.64
N TYR A 176 19.69 13.25 -6.76
CA TYR A 176 18.89 12.65 -5.71
C TYR A 176 19.69 12.50 -4.41
N LEU A 177 20.89 11.89 -4.47
CA LEU A 177 21.73 11.66 -3.31
C LEU A 177 22.20 12.96 -2.66
N ALA A 178 22.51 13.99 -3.45
CA ALA A 178 22.91 15.30 -2.94
C ALA A 178 21.79 15.94 -2.08
N ARG A 179 20.53 15.71 -2.41
CA ARG A 179 19.36 16.27 -1.72
C ARG A 179 18.83 15.40 -0.58
N TYR A 180 18.74 14.09 -0.81
CA TYR A 180 18.03 13.17 0.08
C TYR A 180 18.92 12.08 0.66
N GLY A 181 20.16 11.94 0.19
CA GLY A 181 21.09 10.88 0.59
C GLY A 181 21.78 11.08 1.95
N LYS A 182 21.49 12.17 2.68
CA LYS A 182 22.14 12.41 3.97
C LYS A 182 21.84 11.28 4.97
N GLY A 183 22.88 10.56 5.38
CA GLY A 183 22.78 9.42 6.29
C GLY A 183 22.42 8.10 5.62
N ALA A 184 22.08 8.11 4.33
CA ALA A 184 21.86 6.91 3.54
C ALA A 184 23.17 6.23 3.15
N LYS A 185 23.07 4.99 2.69
CA LYS A 185 24.20 4.16 2.22
C LYS A 185 24.04 3.87 0.74
N GLY A 186 25.16 3.54 0.08
CA GLY A 186 25.20 3.16 -1.33
C GLY A 186 24.43 4.13 -2.22
N THR A 187 23.48 3.64 -2.96
CA THR A 187 22.62 4.43 -3.86
C THR A 187 21.41 5.07 -3.16
N GLY A 188 21.37 5.11 -1.83
CA GLY A 188 20.35 5.83 -1.09
C GLY A 188 19.50 5.00 -0.13
N TRP A 189 19.86 3.74 0.19
CA TRP A 189 19.12 2.94 1.14
C TRP A 189 19.47 3.30 2.60
N TYR A 190 18.49 3.13 3.49
CA TYR A 190 18.60 3.47 4.91
C TYR A 190 17.50 2.80 5.73
N SER A 191 17.61 2.90 7.06
CA SER A 191 16.56 2.49 7.97
C SER A 191 16.36 3.49 9.09
N PHE A 192 15.21 3.44 9.73
CA PHE A 192 14.87 4.20 10.94
C PHE A 192 13.83 3.46 11.76
N ASP A 193 13.76 3.80 13.04
CA ASP A 193 12.72 3.29 13.94
C ASP A 193 11.75 4.40 14.31
N HIS A 194 10.45 4.11 14.32
CA HIS A 194 9.41 5.03 14.75
C HIS A 194 8.37 4.31 15.59
N GLN A 195 8.23 4.71 16.85
CA GLN A 195 7.26 4.17 17.81
C GLN A 195 7.20 2.63 17.84
N GLY A 196 8.37 1.98 17.84
CA GLY A 196 8.49 0.52 17.94
C GLY A 196 8.32 -0.25 16.63
N VAL A 197 8.11 0.43 15.51
CA VAL A 197 8.12 -0.12 14.15
C VAL A 197 9.45 0.18 13.49
N HIS A 198 10.03 -0.79 12.82
CA HIS A 198 11.24 -0.64 12.04
C HIS A 198 10.93 -0.43 10.55
N PHE A 199 11.48 0.64 9.99
CA PHE A 199 11.33 1.02 8.59
C PHE A 199 12.65 0.86 7.85
N ALA A 200 12.62 0.25 6.67
CA ALA A 200 13.77 0.17 5.77
C ALA A 200 13.40 0.64 4.37
N GLY A 201 14.00 1.75 3.96
CA GLY A 201 13.95 2.28 2.60
C GLY A 201 14.99 1.60 1.73
N LEU A 202 14.54 0.87 0.71
CA LEU A 202 15.37 0.08 -0.18
C LEU A 202 15.41 0.73 -1.57
N VAL A 203 16.56 0.67 -2.23
CA VAL A 203 16.74 1.17 -3.58
C VAL A 203 16.88 -0.01 -4.53
N ASN A 204 15.92 -0.18 -5.41
CA ASN A 204 15.89 -1.25 -6.41
C ASN A 204 15.77 -0.72 -7.84
N SER A 205 15.87 0.62 -8.00
CA SER A 205 15.75 1.35 -9.27
C SER A 205 17.09 1.81 -9.86
N ALA A 206 18.19 1.67 -9.12
CA ALA A 206 19.51 2.17 -9.55
C ALA A 206 20.19 1.30 -10.63
N ALA A 207 19.85 0.01 -10.69
CA ALA A 207 20.36 -0.91 -11.70
C ALA A 207 19.22 -1.77 -12.22
N LEU A 208 18.66 -1.39 -13.37
CA LEU A 208 17.59 -2.14 -14.01
C LEU A 208 18.19 -3.12 -15.03
N ASP A 209 17.80 -4.38 -14.92
CA ASP A 209 18.03 -5.41 -15.92
C ASP A 209 16.67 -6.05 -16.27
N GLY A 210 15.85 -5.28 -16.97
CA GLY A 210 14.44 -5.59 -17.21
C GLY A 210 13.56 -5.37 -15.97
N MET A 211 13.98 -5.85 -14.79
CA MET A 211 13.33 -5.62 -13.49
C MET A 211 14.25 -4.87 -12.53
N GLY A 212 13.70 -4.40 -11.40
CA GLY A 212 14.47 -3.82 -10.32
C GLY A 212 15.45 -4.82 -9.70
N LYS A 213 16.48 -4.28 -9.02
CA LYS A 213 17.51 -5.07 -8.34
C LYS A 213 18.03 -4.35 -7.12
N LEU A 214 18.10 -5.04 -5.99
CA LEU A 214 18.67 -4.52 -4.74
C LEU A 214 20.22 -4.60 -4.76
N GLY A 215 20.74 -5.72 -5.22
CA GLY A 215 22.18 -5.99 -5.29
C GLY A 215 22.76 -6.50 -3.96
N ALA A 216 23.92 -7.14 -4.06
CA ALA A 216 24.54 -7.88 -2.96
C ALA A 216 24.91 -6.99 -1.75
N GLU A 217 25.38 -5.76 -2.00
CA GLU A 217 25.77 -4.84 -0.93
C GLU A 217 24.58 -4.43 -0.07
N GLN A 218 23.46 -4.05 -0.70
CA GLN A 218 22.25 -3.67 0.00
C GLN A 218 21.61 -4.86 0.73
N LEU A 219 21.62 -6.05 0.10
CA LEU A 219 21.14 -7.28 0.73
C LEU A 219 21.95 -7.64 1.97
N ALA A 220 23.27 -7.53 1.92
CA ALA A 220 24.15 -7.74 3.07
C ALA A 220 23.87 -6.72 4.18
N TRP A 221 23.73 -5.43 3.82
CA TRP A 221 23.34 -4.39 4.77
C TRP A 221 21.97 -4.68 5.42
N MET A 222 20.96 -5.02 4.64
CA MET A 222 19.61 -5.33 5.16
C MET A 222 19.62 -6.50 6.14
N LYS A 223 20.39 -7.54 5.83
CA LYS A 223 20.59 -8.69 6.71
C LYS A 223 21.20 -8.27 8.05
N ASP A 224 22.17 -7.37 8.02
CA ASP A 224 22.84 -6.86 9.23
C ASP A 224 21.95 -5.91 10.02
N ASP A 225 21.22 -5.03 9.37
CA ASP A 225 20.27 -4.09 9.96
C ASP A 225 19.14 -4.79 10.72
N LEU A 226 18.67 -5.90 10.17
CA LEU A 226 17.66 -6.74 10.81
C LEU A 226 18.21 -7.64 11.92
N ARG A 227 19.55 -7.82 11.99
CA ARG A 227 20.19 -8.70 12.98
C ARG A 227 19.91 -8.23 14.41
N GLY A 228 19.53 -9.16 15.29
CA GLY A 228 19.26 -8.86 16.71
C GLY A 228 17.90 -8.21 16.98
N ARG A 229 17.12 -7.83 15.98
CA ARG A 229 15.75 -7.36 16.21
C ARG A 229 14.85 -8.51 16.64
N SER A 230 13.96 -8.24 17.58
CA SER A 230 12.95 -9.21 18.00
C SER A 230 12.03 -9.62 16.85
N ALA A 231 11.66 -10.90 16.79
CA ALA A 231 10.66 -11.37 15.84
C ALA A 231 9.28 -10.71 16.01
N SER A 232 9.00 -10.11 17.15
CA SER A 232 7.79 -9.32 17.41
C SER A 232 7.87 -7.88 16.93
N THR A 233 9.02 -7.39 16.46
CA THR A 233 9.15 -6.04 15.90
C THR A 233 8.42 -5.98 14.55
N PRO A 234 7.41 -5.11 14.38
CA PRO A 234 6.80 -4.88 13.07
C PRO A 234 7.82 -4.27 12.10
N ILE A 235 7.85 -4.75 10.87
CA ILE A 235 8.77 -4.30 9.83
C ILE A 235 7.97 -3.64 8.70
N VAL A 236 8.43 -2.48 8.25
CA VAL A 236 7.96 -1.82 7.03
C VAL A 236 9.12 -1.72 6.06
N LEU A 237 9.02 -2.38 4.93
CA LEU A 237 9.92 -2.20 3.80
C LEU A 237 9.25 -1.25 2.81
N PHE A 238 9.99 -0.29 2.28
CA PHE A 238 9.49 0.54 1.19
C PHE A 238 10.55 0.70 0.12
N ALA A 239 10.14 0.52 -1.13
CA ALA A 239 10.98 0.61 -2.31
C ALA A 239 10.15 1.08 -3.51
N HIS A 240 10.78 1.51 -4.59
CA HIS A 240 10.03 1.95 -5.75
C HIS A 240 9.37 0.79 -6.49
N LEU A 241 10.14 -0.10 -7.12
CA LEU A 241 9.58 -1.25 -7.82
C LEU A 241 9.02 -2.28 -6.83
N PRO A 242 7.94 -3.01 -7.18
CA PRO A 242 7.40 -4.07 -6.34
C PRO A 242 8.45 -5.11 -5.93
N LEU A 243 8.47 -5.48 -4.63
CA LEU A 243 9.31 -6.56 -4.12
C LEU A 243 8.70 -7.96 -4.38
N TRP A 244 7.81 -8.07 -5.33
CA TRP A 244 7.32 -9.34 -5.90
C TRP A 244 7.11 -9.17 -7.40
N THR A 245 7.13 -10.24 -8.15
CA THR A 245 6.88 -10.20 -9.58
C THR A 245 5.40 -9.98 -9.84
N VAL A 246 5.04 -8.81 -10.36
CA VAL A 246 3.68 -8.44 -10.79
C VAL A 246 3.49 -8.76 -12.27
N TYR A 247 4.36 -8.23 -13.13
CA TYR A 247 4.31 -8.44 -14.57
C TYR A 247 5.71 -8.25 -15.18
N PRO A 248 6.45 -9.37 -15.38
CA PRO A 248 7.86 -9.32 -15.82
C PRO A 248 8.06 -8.66 -17.18
N ASP A 249 7.10 -8.84 -18.12
CA ASP A 249 7.20 -8.27 -19.48
C ASP A 249 7.29 -6.74 -19.48
N TRP A 250 6.84 -6.10 -18.41
CA TRP A 250 6.94 -4.64 -18.23
C TRP A 250 7.95 -4.24 -17.15
N GLY A 251 8.75 -5.18 -16.67
CA GLY A 251 9.72 -4.91 -15.62
C GLY A 251 9.11 -4.72 -14.22
N TRP A 252 7.84 -5.07 -14.04
CA TRP A 252 7.12 -4.86 -12.79
C TRP A 252 7.47 -5.95 -11.75
N GLY A 253 8.58 -5.75 -11.09
CA GLY A 253 9.09 -6.62 -10.05
C GLY A 253 10.55 -6.34 -9.70
N THR A 254 11.10 -7.11 -8.77
CA THR A 254 12.49 -7.03 -8.32
C THR A 254 13.10 -8.43 -8.38
N SER A 255 14.18 -8.58 -9.13
CA SER A 255 14.75 -9.88 -9.52
C SER A 255 15.37 -10.67 -8.35
N ASP A 256 15.91 -9.98 -7.35
CA ASP A 256 16.54 -10.56 -6.16
C ASP A 256 15.71 -10.37 -4.87
N SER A 257 14.42 -10.10 -5.03
CA SER A 257 13.49 -9.87 -3.91
C SER A 257 13.30 -11.08 -3.00
N GLU A 258 13.41 -12.30 -3.52
CA GLU A 258 13.26 -13.51 -2.69
C GLU A 258 14.27 -13.57 -1.55
N GLU A 259 15.53 -13.16 -1.80
CA GLU A 259 16.57 -13.10 -0.78
C GLU A 259 16.22 -12.07 0.30
N ALA A 260 15.85 -10.85 -0.10
CA ALA A 260 15.43 -9.79 0.82
C ALA A 260 14.22 -10.21 1.67
N LEU A 261 13.19 -10.77 1.03
CA LEU A 261 11.99 -11.26 1.72
C LEU A 261 12.31 -12.44 2.65
N GLY A 262 13.30 -13.25 2.31
CA GLY A 262 13.82 -14.32 3.17
C GLY A 262 14.27 -13.81 4.54
N TYR A 263 14.92 -12.64 4.60
CA TYR A 263 15.40 -12.05 5.85
C TYR A 263 14.27 -11.58 6.79
N VAL A 264 13.10 -11.23 6.25
CA VAL A 264 11.97 -10.73 7.03
C VAL A 264 10.92 -11.79 7.37
N LYS A 265 10.99 -13.00 6.82
CA LYS A 265 10.02 -14.09 7.10
C LYS A 265 9.88 -14.46 8.59
N ARG A 266 10.90 -14.20 9.40
CA ARG A 266 10.90 -14.50 10.84
C ARG A 266 10.11 -13.50 11.69
N PHE A 267 9.74 -12.33 11.16
CA PHE A 267 9.00 -11.31 11.89
C PHE A 267 7.50 -11.56 11.81
N GLY A 268 6.77 -11.27 12.89
CA GLY A 268 5.33 -11.55 12.98
C GLY A 268 4.47 -10.66 12.10
N SER A 269 4.94 -9.47 11.72
CA SER A 269 4.23 -8.52 10.86
C SER A 269 5.21 -7.80 9.94
N VAL A 270 5.03 -7.95 8.64
CA VAL A 270 5.83 -7.27 7.61
C VAL A 270 4.90 -6.62 6.60
N THR A 271 5.11 -5.33 6.36
CA THR A 271 4.41 -4.58 5.31
C THR A 271 5.42 -4.10 4.29
N VAL A 272 5.11 -4.28 3.01
CA VAL A 272 5.92 -3.86 1.87
C VAL A 272 5.13 -2.83 1.08
N LEU A 273 5.66 -1.61 0.97
CA LEU A 273 5.05 -0.49 0.26
C LEU A 273 5.86 -0.18 -1.00
N ASN A 274 5.18 -0.10 -2.14
CA ASN A 274 5.82 0.15 -3.42
C ASN A 274 5.03 1.20 -4.23
N GLY A 275 5.68 1.75 -5.27
CA GLY A 275 5.11 2.60 -6.31
C GLY A 275 5.19 1.93 -7.68
N HIS A 276 5.71 2.65 -8.65
CA HIS A 276 6.10 2.23 -10.00
C HIS A 276 4.95 1.85 -10.93
N ILE A 277 3.99 1.09 -10.46
CA ILE A 277 2.91 0.57 -11.33
C ILE A 277 1.69 1.49 -11.40
N HIS A 278 1.68 2.60 -10.67
CA HIS A 278 0.65 3.64 -10.65
C HIS A 278 -0.78 3.14 -10.35
N GLN A 279 -0.90 1.98 -9.71
CA GLN A 279 -2.16 1.31 -9.37
C GLN A 279 -2.08 0.70 -7.99
N THR A 280 -3.20 0.61 -7.29
CA THR A 280 -3.28 -0.18 -6.08
C THR A 280 -3.35 -1.66 -6.43
N MET A 281 -2.33 -2.41 -6.00
CA MET A 281 -2.34 -3.86 -5.99
C MET A 281 -1.96 -4.35 -4.61
N GLN A 282 -2.56 -5.45 -4.18
CA GLN A 282 -2.33 -6.03 -2.87
C GLN A 282 -2.06 -7.52 -2.99
N LYS A 283 -1.10 -8.01 -2.21
CA LYS A 283 -0.79 -9.44 -2.05
C LYS A 283 -0.56 -9.72 -0.57
N VAL A 284 -1.02 -10.87 -0.11
CA VAL A 284 -0.71 -11.39 1.22
C VAL A 284 -0.05 -12.75 1.08
N GLU A 285 1.09 -12.93 1.71
CA GLU A 285 1.86 -14.17 1.72
C GLU A 285 2.37 -14.45 3.13
N GLY A 286 1.66 -15.29 3.87
CA GLY A 286 1.95 -15.54 5.28
C GLY A 286 1.83 -14.27 6.12
N ASN A 287 2.94 -13.85 6.72
CA ASN A 287 3.08 -12.65 7.53
C ASN A 287 3.46 -11.38 6.73
N LEU A 288 3.66 -11.52 5.42
CA LEU A 288 4.03 -10.41 4.52
C LEU A 288 2.77 -9.86 3.83
N ARG A 289 2.62 -8.55 3.86
CA ARG A 289 1.57 -7.80 3.17
C ARG A 289 2.23 -6.83 2.20
N PHE A 290 1.90 -6.95 0.94
CA PHE A 290 2.39 -6.11 -0.15
C PHE A 290 1.30 -5.14 -0.59
N HIS A 291 1.67 -3.91 -0.81
CA HIS A 291 0.78 -2.84 -1.27
C HIS A 291 1.51 -1.91 -2.22
N THR A 292 0.91 -1.62 -3.37
CA THR A 292 1.38 -0.61 -4.30
C THR A 292 0.47 0.61 -4.27
N ALA A 293 1.06 1.80 -4.36
CA ALA A 293 0.32 3.06 -4.34
C ALA A 293 -0.17 3.47 -5.73
N MET A 294 -1.26 4.22 -5.77
CA MET A 294 -1.59 5.05 -6.92
C MET A 294 -0.55 6.14 -7.09
N SER A 295 -0.29 6.53 -8.34
CA SER A 295 0.50 7.72 -8.66
C SER A 295 -0.22 9.02 -8.28
N THR A 296 0.53 10.07 -8.02
CA THR A 296 -0.02 11.43 -7.98
C THR A 296 0.02 12.13 -9.34
N ALA A 297 0.70 11.55 -10.34
CA ALA A 297 0.88 12.16 -11.67
C ALA A 297 -0.09 11.63 -12.73
N PHE A 298 -0.03 10.35 -13.06
CA PHE A 298 -0.84 9.71 -14.10
C PHE A 298 -1.01 8.21 -13.85
N PRO A 299 -2.10 7.58 -14.34
CA PRO A 299 -2.27 6.13 -14.26
C PRO A 299 -1.47 5.40 -15.33
N GLN A 300 -1.24 4.11 -15.11
CA GLN A 300 -0.74 3.15 -16.09
C GLN A 300 -1.83 2.12 -16.43
N PRO A 301 -1.76 1.43 -17.58
CA PRO A 301 -2.72 0.39 -17.94
C PRO A 301 -2.58 -0.83 -17.02
N ALA A 302 -3.66 -1.63 -16.91
CA ALA A 302 -3.58 -2.92 -16.21
C ALA A 302 -2.58 -3.85 -16.91
N PRO A 303 -1.93 -4.78 -16.17
CA PRO A 303 -0.95 -5.70 -16.74
C PRO A 303 -1.46 -6.39 -18.01
N GLY A 304 -0.67 -6.32 -19.09
CA GLY A 304 -1.00 -6.96 -20.36
C GLY A 304 -2.17 -6.33 -21.16
N SER A 305 -2.82 -5.28 -20.67
CA SER A 305 -3.94 -4.64 -21.36
C SER A 305 -3.54 -3.62 -22.44
N ALA A 306 -2.23 -3.32 -22.53
CA ALA A 306 -1.64 -2.41 -23.51
C ALA A 306 -0.29 -2.95 -24.01
N PRO A 307 0.29 -2.40 -25.09
CA PRO A 307 1.61 -2.83 -25.58
C PRO A 307 2.77 -2.51 -24.63
N SER A 308 2.61 -1.55 -23.72
CA SER A 308 3.64 -1.14 -22.75
C SER A 308 3.00 -0.53 -21.51
N ALA A 309 3.81 -0.42 -20.42
CA ALA A 309 3.47 0.24 -19.16
C ALA A 309 3.45 1.78 -19.24
N GLY A 310 3.37 2.36 -20.42
CA GLY A 310 3.45 3.82 -20.58
C GLY A 310 2.31 4.60 -19.94
N PRO A 311 2.45 5.94 -19.82
CA PRO A 311 1.40 6.79 -19.26
C PRO A 311 0.06 6.61 -19.96
N MET A 312 -0.98 6.30 -19.23
CA MET A 312 -2.34 6.12 -19.77
C MET A 312 -3.17 7.39 -19.59
N LYS A 313 -3.85 7.80 -20.65
CA LYS A 313 -4.80 8.91 -20.57
C LYS A 313 -6.10 8.42 -19.92
N ALA A 314 -6.47 8.99 -18.79
CA ALA A 314 -7.78 8.76 -18.20
C ALA A 314 -8.91 9.37 -19.03
N PRO A 315 -10.15 8.85 -18.97
CA PRO A 315 -11.30 9.52 -19.56
C PRO A 315 -11.43 10.96 -19.07
N ALA A 316 -12.02 11.83 -19.92
CA ALA A 316 -12.17 13.24 -19.60
C ALA A 316 -12.85 13.45 -18.22
N GLY A 317 -12.24 14.28 -17.39
CA GLY A 317 -12.74 14.58 -16.04
C GLY A 317 -12.53 13.45 -15.01
N LYS A 318 -11.88 12.32 -15.37
CA LYS A 318 -11.69 11.17 -14.46
C LYS A 318 -10.26 11.00 -13.94
N LEU A 319 -9.35 11.90 -14.28
CA LEU A 319 -7.95 11.77 -13.88
C LEU A 319 -7.80 11.68 -12.35
N ARG A 320 -8.48 12.54 -11.60
CA ARG A 320 -8.37 12.57 -10.14
C ARG A 320 -8.89 11.30 -9.47
N GLY A 321 -9.85 10.61 -10.07
CA GLY A 321 -10.41 9.35 -9.55
C GLY A 321 -9.49 8.13 -9.73
N VAL A 322 -8.38 8.28 -10.45
CA VAL A 322 -7.37 7.24 -10.66
C VAL A 322 -5.98 7.62 -10.12
N LEU A 323 -5.88 8.78 -9.50
CA LEU A 323 -4.72 9.26 -8.74
C LEU A 323 -5.04 9.24 -7.26
N GLY A 324 -4.02 9.12 -6.39
CA GLY A 324 -4.35 9.02 -4.97
C GLY A 324 -3.18 9.14 -4.01
N ILE A 325 -3.52 9.03 -2.74
CA ILE A 325 -2.63 8.90 -1.59
C ILE A 325 -2.99 7.63 -0.83
N THR A 326 -2.04 7.07 -0.12
CA THR A 326 -2.25 5.91 0.75
C THR A 326 -2.01 6.32 2.20
N GLN A 327 -3.05 6.27 3.03
CA GLN A 327 -2.97 6.50 4.46
C GLN A 327 -2.62 5.20 5.16
N VAL A 328 -1.66 5.24 6.07
CA VAL A 328 -1.23 4.07 6.84
C VAL A 328 -1.29 4.41 8.31
N GLU A 329 -2.09 3.67 9.05
CA GLU A 329 -2.25 3.81 10.49
C GLU A 329 -1.65 2.59 11.19
N PHE A 330 -0.74 2.80 12.12
CA PHE A 330 -0.24 1.77 13.00
C PHE A 330 -1.11 1.68 14.25
N VAL A 331 -1.65 0.50 14.48
CA VAL A 331 -2.44 0.18 15.67
C VAL A 331 -1.59 -0.67 16.59
N ALA A 332 -1.24 -0.12 17.75
CA ALA A 332 -0.31 -0.75 18.67
C ALA A 332 -0.84 -2.05 19.31
N ARG A 333 -2.17 -2.22 19.36
CA ARG A 333 -2.81 -3.42 19.96
C ARG A 333 -4.08 -3.82 19.19
N PRO A 334 -4.05 -4.90 18.40
CA PRO A 334 -2.91 -5.75 18.02
C PRO A 334 -1.98 -4.99 17.05
N GLN A 335 -0.66 -5.28 17.12
CA GLN A 335 0.36 -4.62 16.31
C GLN A 335 0.16 -4.89 14.81
N HIS A 336 -0.52 -4.02 14.10
CA HIS A 336 -0.71 -4.12 12.65
C HIS A 336 -0.84 -2.73 12.01
N LEU A 337 -0.64 -2.69 10.70
CA LEU A 337 -0.87 -1.50 9.88
C LEU A 337 -2.21 -1.63 9.16
N ALA A 338 -3.05 -0.62 9.29
CA ALA A 338 -4.22 -0.41 8.44
C ALA A 338 -3.80 0.48 7.27
N ILE A 339 -4.16 0.08 6.05
CA ILE A 339 -3.82 0.80 4.82
C ILE A 339 -5.14 1.22 4.16
N VAL A 340 -5.27 2.50 3.84
CA VAL A 340 -6.46 3.07 3.21
C VAL A 340 -6.02 3.93 2.02
N ASP A 341 -6.43 3.55 0.82
CA ASP A 341 -6.23 4.35 -0.38
C ASP A 341 -7.36 5.37 -0.53
N ALA A 342 -6.99 6.58 -0.91
CA ALA A 342 -7.92 7.67 -1.17
C ALA A 342 -7.55 8.34 -2.50
N THR A 343 -8.52 8.40 -3.44
CA THR A 343 -8.35 9.12 -4.71
C THR A 343 -8.25 10.61 -4.49
N LEU A 344 -7.81 11.36 -5.49
CA LEU A 344 -7.75 12.84 -5.45
C LEU A 344 -9.11 13.51 -5.74
N GLU A 345 -10.17 12.72 -5.94
CA GLU A 345 -11.54 13.25 -6.04
C GLU A 345 -12.06 13.77 -4.71
#